data_0fef702057f76eef7cb25ba5c4673538
#
_entry.id   0fef702057f76eef7cb25ba5c4673538
#
_cell.length_a   1.000
_cell.length_b   1.000
_cell.length_c   1.000
_cell.angle_alpha   90.00
_cell.angle_beta   90.00
_cell.angle_gamma   90.00
#
_symmetry.space_group_name_H-M   'P 1'
#
loop_
_entity.id
_entity.type
_entity.pdbx_description
1 polymer ?
#
loop_
_entity_poly.entity_id
_entity_poly.type
_entity_poly.pdbx_seq_one_letter_code
_entity_poly.pdbx_strand_id
1 'polypeptide(L)'
;MAEKIGFQEKLRGILELAKEQGDVLSMEETEEYFEEEALSQEQIELVYQYLMEQGVRVKGYEPAGGILKESGEEREALNAEEQKYLDHYLGEIETLEESGEDRLAHYLGEVVEEVRELRRGEVFLGDLIQEGNMRLVVSMGENPEKSEEEILKEVRQSMISLIEISGAAKQGDRQMVRKVSQLKKAVIEMEKEEERKVTLEEAAERLGITRQEAEAIWKLTGEEEN
;
A
#
# COMPACT_ATOMS: atom_id res chain seq x y z
N MET A 1 29.62 12.14 -11.98
CA MET A 1 29.87 10.69 -11.80
C MET A 1 30.43 10.33 -10.42
N ALA A 2 31.25 11.17 -9.80
CA ALA A 2 31.79 10.93 -8.44
C ALA A 2 30.71 10.95 -7.35
N GLU A 3 29.73 11.85 -7.43
CA GLU A 3 28.63 11.96 -6.45
C GLU A 3 27.73 10.71 -6.37
N LYS A 4 27.48 10.03 -7.51
CA LYS A 4 26.67 8.79 -7.52
C LYS A 4 27.36 7.60 -6.84
N ILE A 5 28.69 7.57 -6.86
CA ILE A 5 29.46 6.48 -6.24
C ILE A 5 29.45 6.66 -4.70
N GLY A 6 29.59 7.88 -4.22
CA GLY A 6 29.54 8.19 -2.79
C GLY A 6 28.20 7.87 -2.13
N PHE A 7 27.08 8.18 -2.78
CA PHE A 7 25.74 7.90 -2.26
C PHE A 7 25.46 6.38 -2.16
N GLN A 8 25.89 5.59 -3.14
CA GLN A 8 25.74 4.13 -3.08
C GLN A 8 26.60 3.50 -1.97
N GLU A 9 27.79 4.05 -1.72
CA GLU A 9 28.62 3.60 -0.61
C GLU A 9 27.99 3.95 0.74
N LYS A 10 27.37 5.12 0.89
CA LYS A 10 26.60 5.51 2.09
C LYS A 10 25.37 4.63 2.30
N LEU A 11 24.64 4.28 1.24
CA LEU A 11 23.52 3.32 1.36
C LEU A 11 23.97 1.94 1.86
N ARG A 12 25.14 1.48 1.47
CA ARG A 12 25.72 0.24 2.02
C ARG A 12 26.14 0.40 3.49
N GLY A 13 26.79 1.52 3.80
CA GLY A 13 27.27 1.79 5.16
C GLY A 13 26.11 1.87 6.18
N ILE A 14 24.99 2.49 5.80
CA ILE A 14 23.82 2.54 6.71
C ILE A 14 23.17 1.16 6.90
N LEU A 15 23.23 0.27 5.90
CA LEU A 15 22.78 -1.12 6.06
C LEU A 15 23.70 -1.92 7.00
N GLU A 16 25.01 -1.67 6.98
CA GLU A 16 25.95 -2.28 7.92
C GLU A 16 25.68 -1.78 9.34
N LEU A 17 25.47 -0.47 9.51
CA LEU A 17 25.08 0.13 10.78
C LEU A 17 23.78 -0.46 11.33
N ALA A 18 22.76 -0.62 10.46
CA ALA A 18 21.50 -1.23 10.82
C ALA A 18 21.68 -2.67 11.34
N LYS A 19 22.52 -3.48 10.68
CA LYS A 19 22.83 -4.85 11.11
C LYS A 19 23.49 -4.91 12.48
N GLU A 20 24.37 -3.97 12.78
CA GLU A 20 25.01 -3.88 14.11
C GLU A 20 24.00 -3.53 15.21
N GLN A 21 22.91 -2.83 14.85
CA GLN A 21 21.82 -2.43 15.75
C GLN A 21 20.61 -3.39 15.73
N GLY A 22 20.74 -4.57 15.11
CA GLY A 22 19.67 -5.59 15.07
C GLY A 22 18.58 -5.28 14.05
N ASP A 23 18.97 -4.74 12.90
CA ASP A 23 18.12 -4.37 11.76
C ASP A 23 17.03 -3.31 12.09
N VAL A 24 17.36 -2.39 13.01
CA VAL A 24 16.48 -1.29 13.43
C VAL A 24 17.25 0.01 13.47
N LEU A 25 16.72 1.05 12.81
CA LEU A 25 17.21 2.44 12.87
C LEU A 25 16.05 3.37 13.20
N SER A 26 16.33 4.55 13.77
CA SER A 26 15.32 5.63 13.88
C SER A 26 15.36 6.57 12.66
N MET A 27 14.30 7.36 12.46
CA MET A 27 14.31 8.44 11.47
C MET A 27 15.46 9.41 11.74
N GLU A 28 15.65 9.81 13.03
CA GLU A 28 16.69 10.73 13.43
C GLU A 28 18.09 10.21 13.10
N GLU A 29 18.40 8.95 13.42
CA GLU A 29 19.69 8.31 13.08
C GLU A 29 19.91 8.23 11.57
N THR A 30 18.86 7.99 10.79
CA THR A 30 18.95 7.94 9.34
C THR A 30 19.18 9.33 8.74
N GLU A 31 18.46 10.35 9.23
CA GLU A 31 18.62 11.74 8.80
C GLU A 31 20.01 12.27 9.15
N GLU A 32 20.51 12.03 10.36
CA GLU A 32 21.86 12.40 10.82
C GLU A 32 22.95 11.73 9.95
N TYR A 33 22.75 10.46 9.59
CA TYR A 33 23.70 9.74 8.74
C TYR A 33 23.82 10.33 7.33
N PHE A 34 22.75 10.92 6.81
CA PHE A 34 22.70 11.57 5.50
C PHE A 34 22.74 13.11 5.56
N GLU A 35 23.03 13.71 6.70
CA GLU A 35 23.03 15.18 6.88
C GLU A 35 23.95 15.89 5.87
N GLU A 36 25.13 15.32 5.59
CA GLU A 36 26.10 15.91 4.65
C GLU A 36 25.61 15.94 3.20
N GLU A 37 24.67 15.06 2.81
CA GLU A 37 24.09 15.00 1.47
C GLU A 37 22.98 16.01 1.25
N ALA A 38 22.54 16.71 2.29
CA ALA A 38 21.45 17.69 2.23
C ALA A 38 20.23 17.20 1.44
N LEU A 39 19.80 15.97 1.71
CA LEU A 39 18.67 15.33 1.02
C LEU A 39 17.37 16.11 1.25
N SER A 40 16.55 16.23 0.21
CA SER A 40 15.19 16.74 0.36
C SER A 40 14.31 15.74 1.13
N GLN A 41 13.18 16.19 1.66
CA GLN A 41 12.24 15.34 2.37
C GLN A 41 11.75 14.15 1.53
N GLU A 42 11.56 14.36 0.23
CA GLU A 42 11.21 13.29 -0.72
C GLU A 42 12.35 12.28 -0.91
N GLN A 43 13.60 12.75 -0.90
CA GLN A 43 14.78 11.88 -1.06
C GLN A 43 15.04 11.06 0.20
N ILE A 44 14.85 11.62 1.39
CA ILE A 44 15.00 10.87 2.64
C ILE A 44 13.89 9.82 2.78
N GLU A 45 12.66 10.10 2.32
CA GLU A 45 11.60 9.10 2.26
C GLU A 45 11.97 7.91 1.36
N LEU A 46 12.61 8.14 0.22
CA LEU A 46 13.13 7.05 -0.63
C LEU A 46 14.22 6.23 0.06
N VAL A 47 15.05 6.86 0.90
CA VAL A 47 16.04 6.13 1.72
C VAL A 47 15.34 5.25 2.75
N TYR A 48 14.30 5.75 3.43
CA TYR A 48 13.53 4.93 4.37
C TYR A 48 12.88 3.73 3.68
N GLN A 49 12.28 3.93 2.51
CA GLN A 49 11.69 2.84 1.71
C GLN A 49 12.74 1.81 1.33
N TYR A 50 13.90 2.25 0.84
CA TYR A 50 15.01 1.37 0.52
C TYR A 50 15.50 0.54 1.72
N LEU A 51 15.65 1.16 2.90
CA LEU A 51 16.04 0.46 4.13
C LEU A 51 15.02 -0.62 4.49
N MET A 52 13.73 -0.32 4.37
CA MET A 52 12.67 -1.29 4.65
C MET A 52 12.63 -2.43 3.64
N GLU A 53 12.87 -2.17 2.35
CA GLU A 53 13.03 -3.21 1.32
C GLU A 53 14.22 -4.14 1.60
N GLN A 54 15.25 -3.63 2.27
CA GLN A 54 16.40 -4.42 2.72
C GLN A 54 16.19 -5.12 4.07
N GLY A 55 14.97 -5.03 4.65
CA GLY A 55 14.61 -5.66 5.91
C GLY A 55 14.98 -4.86 7.16
N VAL A 56 15.42 -3.62 7.02
CA VAL A 56 15.71 -2.71 8.14
C VAL A 56 14.44 -2.00 8.58
N ARG A 57 14.13 -2.03 9.87
CA ARG A 57 12.99 -1.30 10.45
C ARG A 57 13.38 0.13 10.79
N VAL A 58 12.69 1.12 10.22
CA VAL A 58 12.91 2.54 10.53
C VAL A 58 11.86 3.01 11.54
N LYS A 59 12.27 3.22 12.81
CA LYS A 59 11.38 3.69 13.87
C LYS A 59 10.92 5.13 13.59
N GLY A 60 9.62 5.35 13.68
CA GLY A 60 8.99 6.66 13.46
C GLY A 60 8.63 6.94 12.00
N TYR A 61 9.10 6.15 11.05
CA TYR A 61 8.70 6.27 9.65
C TYR A 61 7.52 5.36 9.35
N GLU A 62 6.47 5.97 8.82
CA GLU A 62 5.31 5.29 8.27
C GLU A 62 5.33 5.45 6.75
N PRO A 63 5.66 4.40 6.00
CA PRO A 63 5.62 4.48 4.55
C PRO A 63 4.21 4.82 4.10
N ALA A 64 4.09 5.77 3.19
CA ALA A 64 2.83 6.14 2.56
C ALA A 64 2.25 5.04 1.63
N GLY A 65 2.83 3.82 1.68
CA GLY A 65 2.43 2.63 0.94
C GLY A 65 2.90 1.37 1.68
N GLY A 66 1.94 0.54 2.04
CA GLY A 66 2.00 -0.55 3.00
C GLY A 66 3.14 -1.55 2.88
N ILE A 67 3.88 -1.68 3.98
CA ILE A 67 4.46 -2.93 4.43
C ILE A 67 3.71 -3.29 5.72
N LEU A 68 3.21 -4.52 5.79
CA LEU A 68 2.48 -5.04 6.93
C LEU A 68 3.34 -4.93 8.21
N LYS A 69 2.99 -4.01 9.09
CA LYS A 69 3.58 -3.92 10.43
C LYS A 69 3.02 -5.03 11.31
N GLU A 70 3.88 -5.88 11.82
CA GLU A 70 3.65 -6.53 13.11
C GLU A 70 3.90 -5.50 14.23
N SER A 71 3.00 -4.57 14.42
CA SER A 71 3.00 -3.70 15.59
C SER A 71 1.56 -3.55 16.08
N GLY A 72 1.40 -3.70 17.39
CA GLY A 72 0.12 -3.60 18.09
C GLY A 72 -0.56 -2.25 17.97
N GLU A 73 -0.93 -1.88 16.77
CA GLU A 73 -1.82 -0.76 16.52
C GLU A 73 -3.26 -1.21 16.75
N GLU A 74 -4.02 -0.38 17.39
CA GLU A 74 -5.46 -0.55 17.61
C GLU A 74 -6.10 -0.98 16.28
N ARG A 75 -6.64 -2.20 16.27
CA ARG A 75 -7.36 -2.75 15.11
C ARG A 75 -8.48 -1.79 14.80
N GLU A 76 -8.47 -1.23 13.63
CA GLU A 76 -9.53 -0.32 13.19
C GLU A 76 -10.88 -1.00 13.36
N ALA A 77 -11.80 -0.39 14.11
CA ALA A 77 -13.11 -0.97 14.37
C ALA A 77 -13.82 -1.26 13.05
N LEU A 78 -14.55 -2.37 12.99
CA LEU A 78 -15.39 -2.69 11.83
C LEU A 78 -16.43 -1.57 11.64
N ASN A 79 -16.60 -1.13 10.41
CA ASN A 79 -17.73 -0.27 10.10
C ASN A 79 -19.06 -1.08 10.14
N ALA A 80 -20.19 -0.40 10.15
CA ALA A 80 -21.48 -1.06 10.28
C ALA A 80 -21.83 -2.05 9.16
N GLU A 81 -21.29 -1.81 7.96
CA GLU A 81 -21.48 -2.69 6.79
C GLU A 81 -20.64 -3.94 6.93
N GLU A 82 -19.36 -3.81 7.30
CA GLU A 82 -18.47 -4.93 7.57
C GLU A 82 -18.95 -5.80 8.73
N GLN A 83 -19.45 -5.17 9.81
CA GLN A 83 -20.01 -5.91 10.93
C GLN A 83 -21.21 -6.74 10.50
N LYS A 84 -22.13 -6.15 9.74
CA LYS A 84 -23.31 -6.86 9.23
C LYS A 84 -22.93 -8.00 8.30
N TYR A 85 -21.91 -7.80 7.46
CA TYR A 85 -21.40 -8.85 6.58
C TYR A 85 -20.81 -10.01 7.40
N LEU A 86 -19.98 -9.69 8.38
CA LEU A 86 -19.34 -10.68 9.25
C LEU A 86 -20.37 -11.47 10.06
N ASP A 87 -21.35 -10.80 10.66
CA ASP A 87 -22.41 -11.46 11.43
C ASP A 87 -23.22 -12.44 10.57
N HIS A 88 -23.52 -12.05 9.32
CA HIS A 88 -24.18 -12.94 8.36
C HIS A 88 -23.32 -14.14 8.01
N TYR A 89 -22.04 -13.90 7.68
CA TYR A 89 -21.09 -14.95 7.31
C TYR A 89 -20.85 -15.96 8.43
N LEU A 90 -20.73 -15.49 9.68
CA LEU A 90 -20.61 -16.38 10.84
C LEU A 90 -21.86 -17.23 11.04
N GLY A 91 -23.05 -16.68 10.82
CA GLY A 91 -24.31 -17.46 10.86
C GLY A 91 -24.39 -18.54 9.76
N GLU A 92 -23.77 -18.31 8.58
CA GLU A 92 -23.66 -19.34 7.55
C GLU A 92 -22.71 -20.47 7.97
N ILE A 93 -21.59 -20.14 8.66
CA ILE A 93 -20.66 -21.14 9.22
C ILE A 93 -21.37 -22.01 10.27
N GLU A 94 -22.12 -21.41 11.20
CA GLU A 94 -22.91 -22.15 12.19
C GLU A 94 -23.91 -23.12 11.51
N THR A 95 -24.54 -22.69 10.43
CA THR A 95 -25.47 -23.55 9.67
C THR A 95 -24.75 -24.73 9.03
N LEU A 96 -23.50 -24.57 8.58
CA LEU A 96 -22.68 -25.66 8.06
C LEU A 96 -22.29 -26.66 9.13
N GLU A 97 -21.94 -26.21 10.33
CA GLU A 97 -21.67 -27.08 11.49
C GLU A 97 -22.91 -27.90 11.86
N GLU A 98 -24.11 -27.29 11.92
CA GLU A 98 -25.34 -27.99 12.18
C GLU A 98 -25.70 -29.03 11.10
N SER A 99 -25.26 -28.84 9.86
CA SER A 99 -25.45 -29.77 8.76
C SER A 99 -24.45 -30.91 8.73
N GLY A 100 -23.43 -30.88 9.59
CA GLY A 100 -22.38 -31.91 9.69
C GLY A 100 -21.19 -31.68 8.75
N GLU A 101 -21.05 -30.47 8.21
CA GLU A 101 -19.91 -30.06 7.37
C GLU A 101 -18.78 -29.43 8.24
N ASP A 102 -18.49 -30.05 9.38
CA ASP A 102 -17.59 -29.54 10.42
C ASP A 102 -16.22 -29.14 9.88
N ARG A 103 -15.66 -29.93 8.95
CA ARG A 103 -14.35 -29.62 8.38
C ARG A 103 -14.35 -28.34 7.56
N LEU A 104 -15.39 -28.12 6.77
CA LEU A 104 -15.50 -26.91 5.95
C LEU A 104 -15.75 -25.69 6.85
N ALA A 105 -16.67 -25.83 7.81
CA ALA A 105 -16.97 -24.79 8.79
C ALA A 105 -15.71 -24.36 9.56
N HIS A 106 -14.89 -25.31 10.00
CA HIS A 106 -13.59 -25.04 10.65
C HIS A 106 -12.68 -24.18 9.77
N TYR A 107 -12.43 -24.59 8.52
CA TYR A 107 -11.58 -23.80 7.63
C TYR A 107 -12.12 -22.41 7.31
N LEU A 108 -13.44 -22.25 7.17
CA LEU A 108 -14.06 -20.94 6.97
C LEU A 108 -13.92 -20.06 8.22
N GLY A 109 -13.95 -20.66 9.41
CA GLY A 109 -13.63 -19.98 10.67
C GLY A 109 -12.19 -19.47 10.71
N GLU A 110 -11.24 -20.31 10.33
CA GLU A 110 -9.81 -19.93 10.23
C GLU A 110 -9.60 -18.79 9.22
N VAL A 111 -10.31 -18.79 8.08
CA VAL A 111 -10.30 -17.68 7.14
C VAL A 111 -10.71 -16.36 7.81
N VAL A 112 -11.73 -16.38 8.67
CA VAL A 112 -12.17 -15.19 9.42
C VAL A 112 -11.08 -14.71 10.38
N GLU A 113 -10.41 -15.62 11.09
CA GLU A 113 -9.32 -15.25 12.00
C GLU A 113 -8.13 -14.63 11.23
N GLU A 114 -7.75 -15.20 10.08
CA GLU A 114 -6.73 -14.62 9.21
C GLU A 114 -7.10 -13.22 8.73
N VAL A 115 -8.36 -12.99 8.34
CA VAL A 115 -8.86 -11.66 7.95
C VAL A 115 -8.78 -10.67 9.12
N ARG A 116 -9.14 -11.10 10.33
CA ARG A 116 -9.04 -10.25 11.53
C ARG A 116 -7.61 -9.82 11.83
N GLU A 117 -6.64 -10.68 11.55
CA GLU A 117 -5.23 -10.35 11.72
C GLU A 117 -4.68 -9.42 10.63
N LEU A 118 -5.04 -9.68 9.37
CA LEU A 118 -4.48 -9.01 8.21
C LEU A 118 -5.15 -7.67 7.88
N ARG A 119 -6.41 -7.48 8.29
CA ARG A 119 -7.21 -6.29 7.93
C ARG A 119 -6.55 -4.98 8.39
N ARG A 120 -6.44 -4.03 7.49
CA ARG A 120 -5.86 -2.68 7.71
C ARG A 120 -6.82 -1.54 7.28
N GLY A 121 -8.13 -1.82 7.08
CA GLY A 121 -9.12 -0.81 6.65
C GLY A 121 -9.03 -0.37 5.19
N GLU A 122 -7.99 -0.76 4.48
CA GLU A 122 -7.80 -0.41 3.06
C GLU A 122 -8.62 -1.27 2.11
N VAL A 123 -8.90 -2.51 2.49
CA VAL A 123 -9.70 -3.49 1.73
C VAL A 123 -10.95 -3.81 2.56
N PHE A 124 -12.10 -3.88 1.90
CA PHE A 124 -13.34 -4.27 2.54
C PHE A 124 -13.22 -5.69 3.09
N LEU A 125 -13.66 -5.91 4.33
CA LEU A 125 -13.55 -7.20 5.02
C LEU A 125 -14.13 -8.36 4.20
N GLY A 126 -15.26 -8.15 3.55
CA GLY A 126 -15.92 -9.14 2.72
C GLY A 126 -15.08 -9.58 1.52
N ASP A 127 -14.30 -8.67 0.92
CA ASP A 127 -13.41 -8.99 -0.21
C ASP A 127 -12.26 -9.88 0.26
N LEU A 128 -11.71 -9.62 1.46
CA LEU A 128 -10.68 -10.48 2.05
C LEU A 128 -11.21 -11.88 2.37
N ILE A 129 -12.43 -11.98 2.93
CA ILE A 129 -13.08 -13.28 3.19
C ILE A 129 -13.30 -14.04 1.87
N GLN A 130 -13.79 -13.37 0.83
CA GLN A 130 -14.00 -14.00 -0.48
C GLN A 130 -12.70 -14.49 -1.11
N GLU A 131 -11.64 -13.70 -1.05
CA GLU A 131 -10.31 -14.09 -1.53
C GLU A 131 -9.79 -15.32 -0.77
N GLY A 132 -9.88 -15.29 0.56
CA GLY A 132 -9.49 -16.42 1.40
C GLY A 132 -10.28 -17.70 1.09
N ASN A 133 -11.60 -17.58 0.94
CA ASN A 133 -12.46 -18.71 0.58
C ASN A 133 -12.12 -19.29 -0.80
N MET A 134 -11.87 -18.41 -1.77
CA MET A 134 -11.50 -18.84 -3.11
C MET A 134 -10.17 -19.61 -3.07
N ARG A 135 -9.17 -19.09 -2.38
CA ARG A 135 -7.89 -19.79 -2.24
C ARG A 135 -8.01 -21.08 -1.46
N LEU A 136 -8.82 -21.11 -0.40
CA LEU A 136 -9.12 -22.32 0.38
C LEU A 136 -9.65 -23.44 -0.52
N VAL A 137 -10.69 -23.17 -1.31
CA VAL A 137 -11.30 -24.17 -2.21
C VAL A 137 -10.29 -24.67 -3.24
N VAL A 138 -9.49 -23.78 -3.81
CA VAL A 138 -8.44 -24.14 -4.79
C VAL A 138 -7.39 -25.02 -4.10
N SER A 139 -6.87 -24.63 -2.94
CA SER A 139 -5.83 -25.34 -2.23
C SER A 139 -6.26 -26.74 -1.81
N MET A 140 -7.48 -26.88 -1.29
CA MET A 140 -8.07 -28.18 -0.94
C MET A 140 -8.30 -29.09 -2.16
N GLY A 141 -8.62 -28.52 -3.31
CA GLY A 141 -8.84 -29.23 -4.56
C GLY A 141 -7.57 -29.67 -5.27
N GLU A 142 -6.47 -28.91 -5.15
CA GLU A 142 -5.19 -29.21 -5.79
C GLU A 142 -4.50 -30.46 -5.20
N ASN A 143 -4.51 -30.59 -3.90
CA ASN A 143 -3.90 -31.73 -3.21
C ASN A 143 -4.66 -32.05 -1.91
N PRO A 144 -5.42 -33.14 -1.89
CA PRO A 144 -6.18 -33.56 -0.71
C PRO A 144 -5.32 -33.94 0.51
N GLU A 145 -4.02 -34.17 0.30
CA GLU A 145 -3.06 -34.55 1.36
C GLU A 145 -2.32 -33.35 1.95
N LYS A 146 -2.59 -32.10 1.46
CA LYS A 146 -2.03 -30.90 2.08
C LYS A 146 -2.40 -30.82 3.55
N SER A 147 -1.42 -30.46 4.37
CA SER A 147 -1.67 -30.14 5.77
C SER A 147 -2.49 -28.84 5.91
N GLU A 148 -3.19 -28.72 7.02
CA GLU A 148 -3.92 -27.49 7.36
C GLU A 148 -3.02 -26.26 7.34
N GLU A 149 -1.82 -26.36 7.92
CA GLU A 149 -0.84 -25.27 7.94
C GLU A 149 -0.45 -24.82 6.52
N GLU A 150 -0.26 -25.73 5.57
CA GLU A 150 0.03 -25.41 4.18
C GLU A 150 -1.15 -24.70 3.50
N ILE A 151 -2.37 -25.17 3.74
CA ILE A 151 -3.60 -24.57 3.20
C ILE A 151 -3.76 -23.15 3.74
N LEU A 152 -3.70 -22.94 5.06
CA LEU A 152 -3.87 -21.64 5.70
C LEU A 152 -2.75 -20.65 5.29
N LYS A 153 -1.52 -21.13 5.13
CA LYS A 153 -0.42 -20.32 4.60
C LYS A 153 -0.72 -19.78 3.19
N GLU A 154 -1.27 -20.61 2.32
CA GLU A 154 -1.65 -20.17 0.97
C GLU A 154 -2.82 -19.20 0.98
N VAL A 155 -3.81 -19.43 1.86
CA VAL A 155 -4.93 -18.52 2.10
C VAL A 155 -4.41 -17.14 2.54
N ARG A 156 -3.57 -17.12 3.57
CA ARG A 156 -2.93 -15.90 4.09
C ARG A 156 -2.15 -15.15 3.01
N GLN A 157 -1.35 -15.85 2.21
CA GLN A 157 -0.56 -15.26 1.14
C GLN A 157 -1.44 -14.62 0.05
N SER A 158 -2.56 -15.23 -0.30
CA SER A 158 -3.52 -14.69 -1.27
C SER A 158 -4.15 -13.39 -0.77
N MET A 159 -4.58 -13.37 0.51
CA MET A 159 -5.10 -12.16 1.15
C MET A 159 -4.07 -11.02 1.20
N ILE A 160 -2.82 -11.31 1.56
CA ILE A 160 -1.72 -10.33 1.55
C ILE A 160 -1.55 -9.74 0.15
N SER A 161 -1.53 -10.57 -0.89
CA SER A 161 -1.43 -10.11 -2.28
C SER A 161 -2.59 -9.20 -2.68
N LEU A 162 -3.82 -9.49 -2.25
CA LEU A 162 -4.97 -8.61 -2.49
C LEU A 162 -4.81 -7.25 -1.80
N ILE A 163 -4.33 -7.23 -0.55
CA ILE A 163 -4.08 -5.99 0.19
C ILE A 163 -3.02 -5.15 -0.53
N GLU A 164 -1.92 -5.75 -0.95
CA GLU A 164 -0.83 -5.07 -1.66
C GLU A 164 -1.30 -4.47 -3.00
N ILE A 165 -2.03 -5.25 -3.81
CA ILE A 165 -2.59 -4.79 -5.09
C ILE A 165 -3.57 -3.62 -4.86
N SER A 166 -4.44 -3.74 -3.86
CA SER A 166 -5.42 -2.70 -3.53
C SER A 166 -4.75 -1.43 -3.01
N GLY A 167 -3.71 -1.56 -2.19
CA GLY A 167 -2.90 -0.44 -1.70
C GLY A 167 -2.19 0.29 -2.85
N ALA A 168 -1.55 -0.45 -3.76
CA ALA A 168 -0.89 0.10 -4.93
C ALA A 168 -1.87 0.84 -5.87
N ALA A 169 -3.05 0.27 -6.11
CA ALA A 169 -4.10 0.91 -6.91
C ALA A 169 -4.57 2.23 -6.28
N LYS A 170 -4.89 2.23 -4.99
CA LYS A 170 -5.30 3.45 -4.26
C LYS A 170 -4.22 4.52 -4.24
N GLN A 171 -2.94 4.13 -4.12
CA GLN A 171 -1.82 5.06 -4.18
C GLN A 171 -1.72 5.70 -5.58
N GLY A 172 -1.87 4.91 -6.65
CA GLY A 172 -1.92 5.41 -8.02
C GLY A 172 -3.05 6.43 -8.22
N ASP A 173 -4.24 6.12 -7.73
CA ASP A 173 -5.41 7.02 -7.79
C ASP A 173 -5.16 8.32 -7.03
N ARG A 174 -4.62 8.25 -5.81
CA ARG A 174 -4.28 9.45 -5.02
C ARG A 174 -3.23 10.32 -5.71
N GLN A 175 -2.21 9.72 -6.31
CA GLN A 175 -1.20 10.44 -7.09
C GLN A 175 -1.82 11.12 -8.31
N MET A 176 -2.73 10.43 -9.01
CA MET A 176 -3.43 10.99 -10.17
C MET A 176 -4.31 12.17 -9.77
N VAL A 177 -5.09 12.05 -8.69
CA VAL A 177 -5.91 13.16 -8.16
C VAL A 177 -5.04 14.37 -7.80
N ARG A 178 -3.87 14.13 -7.18
CA ARG A 178 -2.90 15.21 -6.89
C ARG A 178 -2.40 15.88 -8.16
N LYS A 179 -2.00 15.11 -9.18
CA LYS A 179 -1.53 15.65 -10.47
C LYS A 179 -2.62 16.49 -11.16
N VAL A 180 -3.86 16.01 -11.18
CA VAL A 180 -5.02 16.75 -11.69
C VAL A 180 -5.19 18.07 -10.94
N SER A 181 -5.16 18.04 -9.63
CA SER A 181 -5.30 19.24 -8.78
C SER A 181 -4.17 20.24 -9.00
N GLN A 182 -2.93 19.77 -9.12
CA GLN A 182 -1.76 20.61 -9.39
C GLN A 182 -1.85 21.28 -10.75
N LEU A 183 -2.25 20.53 -11.80
CA LEU A 183 -2.38 21.07 -13.15
C LEU A 183 -3.49 22.12 -13.22
N LYS A 184 -4.67 21.85 -12.67
CA LYS A 184 -5.76 22.85 -12.58
C LYS A 184 -5.33 24.11 -11.85
N LYS A 185 -4.65 23.94 -10.73
CA LYS A 185 -4.16 25.07 -9.93
C LYS A 185 -3.15 25.90 -10.72
N ALA A 186 -2.20 25.27 -11.41
CA ALA A 186 -1.21 25.95 -12.23
C ALA A 186 -1.87 26.77 -13.35
N VAL A 187 -2.86 26.21 -14.08
CA VAL A 187 -3.60 26.91 -15.12
C VAL A 187 -4.31 28.15 -14.55
N ILE A 188 -5.06 27.99 -13.45
CA ILE A 188 -5.81 29.11 -12.83
C ILE A 188 -4.86 30.21 -12.33
N GLU A 189 -3.73 29.85 -11.72
CA GLU A 189 -2.76 30.81 -11.23
C GLU A 189 -2.09 31.59 -12.38
N MET A 190 -1.70 30.90 -13.45
CA MET A 190 -1.10 31.51 -14.63
C MET A 190 -2.09 32.42 -15.37
N GLU A 191 -3.35 32.00 -15.55
CA GLU A 191 -4.39 32.82 -16.16
C GLU A 191 -4.63 34.13 -15.38
N LYS A 192 -4.54 34.04 -14.04
CA LYS A 192 -4.66 35.21 -13.16
C LYS A 192 -3.43 36.11 -13.21
N GLU A 193 -2.23 35.53 -13.32
CA GLU A 193 -0.97 36.27 -13.38
C GLU A 193 -0.82 37.02 -14.72
N GLU A 194 -1.21 36.38 -15.81
CA GLU A 194 -1.02 36.87 -17.18
C GLU A 194 -2.24 37.57 -17.76
N GLU A 195 -3.36 37.57 -17.05
CA GLU A 195 -4.66 38.15 -17.49
C GLU A 195 -5.12 37.64 -18.87
N ARG A 196 -4.72 36.41 -19.23
CA ARG A 196 -5.08 35.73 -20.46
C ARG A 196 -5.31 34.22 -20.23
N LYS A 197 -5.96 33.59 -21.19
CA LYS A 197 -6.03 32.10 -21.20
C LYS A 197 -4.63 31.50 -21.39
N VAL A 198 -4.37 30.42 -20.65
CA VAL A 198 -3.11 29.70 -20.65
C VAL A 198 -3.33 28.34 -21.35
N THR A 199 -2.38 27.95 -22.18
CA THR A 199 -2.39 26.64 -22.84
C THR A 199 -1.91 25.55 -21.90
N LEU A 200 -2.33 24.30 -22.14
CA LEU A 200 -1.82 23.15 -21.39
C LEU A 200 -0.32 22.98 -21.54
N GLU A 201 0.26 23.38 -22.66
CA GLU A 201 1.71 23.35 -22.92
C GLU A 201 2.47 24.29 -21.97
N GLU A 202 1.98 25.50 -21.78
CA GLU A 202 2.55 26.48 -20.83
C GLU A 202 2.44 25.99 -19.37
N ALA A 203 1.29 25.41 -19.01
CA ALA A 203 1.09 24.83 -17.68
C ALA A 203 1.99 23.59 -17.45
N ALA A 204 2.19 22.77 -18.49
CA ALA A 204 3.10 21.63 -18.43
C ALA A 204 4.56 22.06 -18.22
N GLU A 205 5.02 23.10 -18.95
CA GLU A 205 6.35 23.70 -18.76
C GLU A 205 6.55 24.20 -17.32
N ARG A 206 5.56 24.91 -16.76
CA ARG A 206 5.62 25.40 -15.37
C ARG A 206 5.73 24.28 -14.35
N LEU A 207 5.08 23.14 -14.60
CA LEU A 207 5.10 21.98 -13.70
C LEU A 207 6.25 21.01 -13.98
N GLY A 208 7.04 21.22 -15.04
CA GLY A 208 8.13 20.33 -15.43
C GLY A 208 7.67 18.96 -15.94
N ILE A 209 6.44 18.88 -16.47
CA ILE A 209 5.88 17.65 -17.06
C ILE A 209 5.82 17.78 -18.59
N THR A 210 5.68 16.67 -19.30
CA THR A 210 5.54 16.71 -20.76
C THR A 210 4.12 17.15 -21.15
N ARG A 211 3.98 17.76 -22.33
CA ARG A 211 2.67 18.09 -22.90
C ARG A 211 1.75 16.88 -22.96
N GLN A 212 2.25 15.73 -23.35
CA GLN A 212 1.45 14.51 -23.43
C GLN A 212 0.90 14.06 -22.07
N GLU A 213 1.71 14.20 -20.99
CA GLU A 213 1.24 13.96 -19.63
C GLU A 213 0.18 14.97 -19.20
N ALA A 214 0.37 16.26 -19.50
CA ALA A 214 -0.62 17.28 -19.19
C ALA A 214 -1.95 17.05 -19.91
N GLU A 215 -1.92 16.71 -21.20
CA GLU A 215 -3.11 16.33 -21.98
C GLU A 215 -3.82 15.08 -21.41
N ALA A 216 -3.05 14.06 -21.02
CA ALA A 216 -3.61 12.85 -20.42
C ALA A 216 -4.27 13.15 -19.06
N ILE A 217 -3.63 13.96 -18.22
CA ILE A 217 -4.16 14.39 -16.92
C ILE A 217 -5.41 15.26 -17.11
N TRP A 218 -5.37 16.20 -18.08
CA TRP A 218 -6.50 17.11 -18.36
C TRP A 218 -7.76 16.37 -18.82
N LYS A 219 -7.62 15.33 -19.65
CA LYS A 219 -8.74 14.50 -20.07
C LYS A 219 -9.51 13.87 -18.90
N LEU A 220 -8.83 13.59 -17.79
CA LEU A 220 -9.46 13.06 -16.58
C LEU A 220 -10.33 14.10 -15.84
N THR A 221 -10.16 15.38 -16.13
CA THR A 221 -11.00 16.44 -15.55
C THR A 221 -12.40 16.50 -16.16
N GLY A 222 -12.59 15.93 -17.34
CA GLY A 222 -13.83 16.02 -18.13
C GLY A 222 -14.05 17.42 -18.78
N GLU A 223 -13.04 18.29 -18.72
CA GLU A 223 -13.08 19.62 -19.34
C GLU A 223 -12.47 19.55 -20.74
N GLU A 224 -13.08 20.24 -21.72
CA GLU A 224 -12.53 20.35 -23.07
C GLU A 224 -11.32 21.29 -23.08
N GLU A 225 -10.31 20.96 -23.89
CA GLU A 225 -9.20 21.90 -24.18
C GLU A 225 -9.75 23.15 -24.85
N ASN A 226 -9.47 24.31 -24.24
CA ASN A 226 -9.77 25.61 -24.82
C ASN A 226 -8.61 26.12 -25.66
#